data_a1e36bfa66dfaeea3099c5865065f2a5
#
_entry.id   a1e36bfa66dfaeea3099c5865065f2a5
#
_cell.length_a   1.000
_cell.length_b   1.000
_cell.length_c   1.000
_cell.angle_alpha   90.00
_cell.angle_beta   90.00
_cell.angle_gamma   90.00
#
_symmetry.space_group_name_H-M   'P 1'
#
loop_
_entity.id
_entity.type
_entity.pdbx_description
1 polymer ?
#
loop_
_entity_poly.entity_id
_entity_poly.type
_entity_poly.pdbx_seq_one_letter_code
_entity_poly.pdbx_strand_id
1 'polypeptide(L)'
;GKKEFLYGRFEVRARIPVAKGAWPAIWTLGSNMEWPSCGEIDIMEYYQIKGVPHILANAAWGTDKQWGAKWNSKATPYIHFTEKDPEWASKFHIWRMDWDEEVIKLYLDDELLNEIPLKDTVNGSIGKRTNPFTKPQYLLLNLAIGGINGGPIDESALPMKYEIDYVRVYQKEKKIVSGKVWRDTEGNVINAHGGGVLYHEGKYYWFGEHRPESGFVTEKGINCYSSTDLLNWNYEGVVLPISEAKGSDIEKGCIMERPKVIYNKQTGKFVMWFHLELKGRGYGPARAAVAVSDSPTGPYCFIRSARVNSSIYPLNMTKKEKRIKWNLSEYEKWWTPEWYDAVEKGMFVKRDLEGGQMSRDMTLFVDDDGKAYH
;
A
#
# COMPACT_ATOMS: atom_id res chain seq x y z
N GLY A 1 -5.01 -13.90 -17.28
CA GLY A 1 -4.05 -14.90 -16.79
C GLY A 1 -4.51 -15.51 -15.47
N LYS A 2 -3.88 -16.61 -15.08
CA LYS A 2 -4.17 -17.29 -13.78
C LYS A 2 -3.47 -16.60 -12.60
N LYS A 3 -2.38 -15.90 -12.85
CA LYS A 3 -1.58 -15.21 -11.84
C LYS A 3 -0.92 -13.99 -12.47
N GLU A 4 -0.86 -12.92 -11.71
CA GLU A 4 -0.24 -11.65 -12.09
C GLU A 4 0.87 -11.31 -11.10
N PHE A 5 1.88 -10.61 -11.58
CA PHE A 5 3.04 -10.20 -10.81
C PHE A 5 3.35 -8.74 -11.09
N LEU A 6 3.71 -8.02 -10.07
CA LEU A 6 4.28 -6.68 -10.18
C LEU A 6 5.73 -6.77 -9.73
N TYR A 7 6.66 -6.47 -10.64
CA TYR A 7 8.10 -6.53 -10.44
C TYR A 7 8.64 -7.93 -10.11
N GLY A 8 9.94 -8.06 -10.16
CA GLY A 8 10.65 -9.28 -9.80
C GLY A 8 11.60 -9.78 -10.89
N ARG A 9 12.25 -10.89 -10.60
CA ARG A 9 13.02 -11.65 -11.57
C ARG A 9 12.17 -12.79 -12.10
N PHE A 10 12.03 -12.86 -13.43
CA PHE A 10 11.38 -13.93 -14.15
C PHE A 10 12.44 -14.74 -14.87
N GLU A 11 12.45 -16.04 -14.67
CA GLU A 11 13.34 -16.97 -15.37
C GLU A 11 12.51 -18.07 -16.01
N VAL A 12 12.69 -18.22 -17.32
CA VAL A 12 12.11 -19.31 -18.10
C VAL A 12 13.29 -20.10 -18.69
N ARG A 13 13.46 -21.34 -18.28
CA ARG A 13 14.44 -22.22 -18.90
C ARG A 13 13.75 -23.01 -20.00
N ALA A 14 14.11 -22.70 -21.24
CA ALA A 14 13.44 -23.24 -22.40
C ALA A 14 14.39 -23.49 -23.56
N ARG A 15 14.00 -24.45 -24.42
CA ARG A 15 14.57 -24.71 -25.74
C ARG A 15 13.55 -24.38 -26.79
N ILE A 16 13.87 -23.43 -27.66
CA ILE A 16 12.95 -22.94 -28.69
C ILE A 16 13.22 -23.59 -30.05
N PRO A 17 12.20 -23.81 -30.89
CA PRO A 17 12.41 -24.16 -32.29
C PRO A 17 12.90 -22.92 -33.07
N VAL A 18 13.92 -23.14 -33.92
CA VAL A 18 14.52 -22.06 -34.72
C VAL A 18 14.33 -22.32 -36.26
N ALA A 19 13.39 -23.15 -36.64
CA ALA A 19 13.08 -23.42 -38.03
C ALA A 19 12.34 -22.23 -38.65
N LYS A 20 12.38 -22.16 -40.01
CA LYS A 20 11.60 -21.17 -40.75
C LYS A 20 10.11 -21.38 -40.52
N GLY A 21 9.43 -20.31 -40.21
CA GLY A 21 8.01 -20.34 -39.85
C GLY A 21 7.73 -20.48 -38.38
N ALA A 22 8.74 -20.79 -37.51
CA ALA A 22 8.58 -20.79 -36.07
C ALA A 22 8.53 -19.34 -35.51
N TRP A 23 7.62 -19.12 -34.56
CA TRP A 23 7.49 -17.86 -33.83
C TRP A 23 7.17 -18.16 -32.36
N PRO A 24 8.12 -18.70 -31.60
CA PRO A 24 8.01 -18.86 -30.16
C PRO A 24 8.14 -17.53 -29.45
N ALA A 25 7.39 -17.36 -28.34
CA ALA A 25 7.46 -16.19 -27.50
C ALA A 25 7.37 -16.53 -26.01
N ILE A 26 8.06 -15.71 -25.22
CA ILE A 26 7.95 -15.58 -23.76
C ILE A 26 7.69 -14.11 -23.49
N TRP A 27 6.48 -13.78 -23.03
CA TRP A 27 6.07 -12.39 -22.95
C TRP A 27 5.08 -12.14 -21.82
N THR A 28 4.78 -10.89 -21.53
CA THR A 28 3.80 -10.50 -20.51
C THR A 28 2.84 -9.45 -21.04
N LEU A 29 1.61 -9.45 -20.48
CA LEU A 29 0.60 -8.41 -20.71
C LEU A 29 0.01 -7.94 -19.39
N GLY A 30 -0.30 -6.64 -19.32
CA GLY A 30 -1.15 -6.09 -18.26
C GLY A 30 -2.62 -6.45 -18.47
N SER A 31 -3.39 -6.50 -17.38
CA SER A 31 -4.84 -6.80 -17.42
C SER A 31 -5.73 -5.59 -17.17
N ASN A 32 -5.14 -4.44 -16.84
CA ASN A 32 -5.85 -3.25 -16.38
C ASN A 32 -6.39 -2.33 -17.47
N MET A 33 -5.96 -2.50 -18.72
CA MET A 33 -6.37 -1.72 -19.89
C MET A 33 -6.36 -2.60 -21.15
N GLU A 34 -6.88 -2.07 -22.27
CA GLU A 34 -6.71 -2.67 -23.56
C GLU A 34 -5.30 -2.46 -24.10
N TRP A 35 -4.85 -3.41 -24.94
CA TRP A 35 -3.59 -3.29 -25.66
C TRP A 35 -3.61 -2.07 -26.61
N PRO A 36 -2.51 -1.31 -26.74
CA PRO A 36 -1.20 -1.45 -26.11
C PRO A 36 -1.05 -0.71 -24.77
N SER A 37 -2.09 -0.04 -24.28
CA SER A 37 -2.04 0.75 -23.04
C SER A 37 -1.90 -0.09 -21.78
N CYS A 38 -2.21 -1.40 -21.84
CA CYS A 38 -1.94 -2.34 -20.75
C CYS A 38 -0.44 -2.63 -20.56
N GLY A 39 0.38 -2.34 -21.57
CA GLY A 39 1.80 -2.69 -21.63
C GLY A 39 2.05 -4.15 -22.00
N GLU A 40 3.10 -4.36 -22.79
CA GLU A 40 3.60 -5.66 -23.24
C GLU A 40 5.10 -5.71 -23.04
N ILE A 41 5.63 -6.81 -22.50
CA ILE A 41 7.08 -7.04 -22.38
C ILE A 41 7.37 -8.38 -23.05
N ASP A 42 8.14 -8.36 -24.14
CA ASP A 42 8.61 -9.56 -24.79
C ASP A 42 9.98 -9.92 -24.24
N ILE A 43 10.00 -10.85 -23.28
CA ILE A 43 11.25 -11.36 -22.70
C ILE A 43 12.07 -12.06 -23.78
N MET A 44 11.36 -12.71 -24.71
CA MET A 44 11.91 -13.34 -25.87
C MET A 44 10.85 -13.49 -26.97
N GLU A 45 11.21 -13.12 -28.18
CA GLU A 45 10.58 -13.58 -29.41
C GLU A 45 11.66 -14.08 -30.37
N TYR A 46 11.32 -15.07 -31.21
CA TYR A 46 12.15 -15.50 -32.31
C TYR A 46 11.36 -15.47 -33.59
N TYR A 47 11.85 -14.73 -34.59
CA TYR A 47 11.36 -14.78 -35.97
C TYR A 47 12.38 -14.18 -36.95
N GLN A 48 12.04 -14.20 -38.26
CA GLN A 48 12.90 -13.72 -39.31
C GLN A 48 12.59 -12.27 -39.67
N ILE A 49 13.56 -11.39 -39.61
CA ILE A 49 13.48 -10.01 -40.11
C ILE A 49 14.17 -9.97 -41.43
N LYS A 50 13.41 -9.71 -42.52
CA LYS A 50 13.93 -9.73 -43.94
C LYS A 50 14.68 -11.01 -44.28
N GLY A 51 14.17 -12.15 -43.82
CA GLY A 51 14.76 -13.46 -44.09
C GLY A 51 15.95 -13.85 -43.18
N VAL A 52 16.36 -13.01 -42.25
CA VAL A 52 17.42 -13.28 -41.29
C VAL A 52 16.81 -13.60 -39.93
N PRO A 53 17.13 -14.74 -39.29
CA PRO A 53 16.62 -15.08 -37.97
C PRO A 53 17.16 -14.14 -36.88
N HIS A 54 16.29 -13.73 -35.96
CA HIS A 54 16.63 -12.86 -34.83
C HIS A 54 16.01 -13.37 -33.53
N ILE A 55 16.67 -13.08 -32.43
CA ILE A 55 16.11 -13.06 -31.09
C ILE A 55 15.77 -11.62 -30.75
N LEU A 56 14.53 -11.39 -30.32
CA LEU A 56 14.02 -10.06 -29.98
C LEU A 56 13.70 -9.98 -28.49
N ALA A 57 13.95 -8.80 -27.94
CA ALA A 57 13.66 -8.45 -26.56
C ALA A 57 13.08 -7.03 -26.54
N ASN A 58 11.78 -6.89 -26.23
CA ASN A 58 11.04 -5.67 -26.48
C ASN A 58 10.16 -5.24 -25.31
N ALA A 59 9.68 -3.99 -25.36
CA ALA A 59 8.48 -3.58 -24.64
C ALA A 59 7.64 -2.63 -25.48
N ALA A 60 6.32 -2.69 -25.32
CA ALA A 60 5.36 -1.85 -25.99
C ALA A 60 4.38 -1.19 -25.02
N TRP A 61 4.00 0.05 -25.32
CA TRP A 61 3.02 0.82 -24.56
C TRP A 61 2.20 1.75 -25.46
N GLY A 62 1.09 2.27 -24.92
CA GLY A 62 0.12 3.05 -25.71
C GLY A 62 0.58 4.45 -26.09
N THR A 63 0.10 4.92 -27.23
CA THR A 63 0.26 6.29 -27.73
C THR A 63 -1.02 7.11 -27.54
N ASP A 64 -1.08 8.31 -28.13
CA ASP A 64 -2.29 9.13 -28.21
C ASP A 64 -3.30 8.62 -29.26
N LYS A 65 -2.94 7.59 -30.04
CA LYS A 65 -3.79 7.00 -31.06
C LYS A 65 -4.35 5.66 -30.59
N GLN A 66 -5.63 5.43 -30.83
CA GLN A 66 -6.24 4.11 -30.58
C GLN A 66 -5.46 3.03 -31.33
N TRP A 67 -5.11 1.93 -30.62
CA TRP A 67 -4.30 0.81 -31.12
C TRP A 67 -2.87 1.19 -31.56
N GLY A 68 -2.45 2.42 -31.34
CA GLY A 68 -1.09 2.87 -31.61
C GLY A 68 -0.15 2.45 -30.51
N ALA A 69 0.89 1.68 -30.84
CA ALA A 69 1.93 1.27 -29.91
C ALA A 69 3.23 2.05 -30.13
N LYS A 70 3.90 2.38 -29.06
CA LYS A 70 5.30 2.80 -29.02
C LYS A 70 6.13 1.65 -28.51
N TRP A 71 7.28 1.42 -29.13
CA TRP A 71 8.15 0.29 -28.86
C TRP A 71 9.53 0.72 -28.42
N ASN A 72 10.09 0.01 -27.47
CA ASN A 72 11.51 -0.10 -27.25
C ASN A 72 11.90 -1.52 -27.66
N SER A 73 12.60 -1.66 -28.78
CA SER A 73 12.87 -2.96 -29.39
C SER A 73 14.37 -3.17 -29.61
N LYS A 74 14.81 -4.38 -29.32
CA LYS A 74 16.16 -4.83 -29.61
C LYS A 74 16.08 -6.18 -30.33
N ALA A 75 16.63 -6.24 -31.55
CA ALA A 75 16.71 -7.45 -32.36
C ALA A 75 18.18 -7.85 -32.48
N THR A 76 18.54 -9.02 -31.97
CA THR A 76 19.89 -9.58 -32.06
C THR A 76 19.90 -10.68 -33.11
N PRO A 77 20.73 -10.60 -34.16
CA PRO A 77 20.82 -11.65 -35.16
C PRO A 77 21.14 -12.99 -34.52
N TYR A 78 20.43 -14.05 -34.91
CA TYR A 78 20.61 -15.39 -34.33
C TYR A 78 22.03 -15.94 -34.47
N ILE A 79 22.72 -15.54 -35.55
CA ILE A 79 24.12 -15.90 -35.80
C ILE A 79 25.05 -15.50 -34.65
N HIS A 80 24.75 -14.39 -33.95
CA HIS A 80 25.51 -13.92 -32.80
C HIS A 80 25.66 -15.00 -31.72
N PHE A 81 24.64 -15.84 -31.55
CA PHE A 81 24.66 -16.92 -30.57
C PHE A 81 25.29 -18.20 -31.13
N THR A 82 25.03 -18.53 -32.41
CA THR A 82 25.53 -19.76 -33.03
C THR A 82 27.01 -19.68 -33.42
N GLU A 83 27.57 -18.50 -33.61
CA GLU A 83 29.04 -18.34 -33.75
C GLU A 83 29.78 -18.68 -32.46
N LYS A 84 29.16 -18.40 -31.29
CA LYS A 84 29.72 -18.76 -29.98
C LYS A 84 29.50 -20.24 -29.64
N ASP A 85 28.37 -20.81 -30.07
CA ASP A 85 27.95 -22.17 -29.79
C ASP A 85 27.13 -22.75 -30.97
N PRO A 86 27.74 -23.51 -31.87
CA PRO A 86 27.06 -24.11 -33.02
C PRO A 86 25.86 -25.01 -32.64
N GLU A 87 25.87 -25.57 -31.42
CA GLU A 87 24.80 -26.43 -30.91
C GLU A 87 23.74 -25.66 -30.11
N TRP A 88 23.74 -24.33 -30.15
CA TRP A 88 22.87 -23.47 -29.35
C TRP A 88 21.41 -23.92 -29.42
N ALA A 89 20.85 -24.16 -30.59
CA ALA A 89 19.44 -24.55 -30.77
C ALA A 89 19.05 -25.88 -30.11
N SER A 90 20.04 -26.76 -29.81
CA SER A 90 19.81 -28.06 -29.18
C SER A 90 19.80 -27.96 -27.63
N LYS A 91 20.15 -26.83 -27.08
CA LYS A 91 20.31 -26.60 -25.63
C LYS A 91 19.14 -25.86 -25.03
N PHE A 92 18.97 -26.01 -23.71
CA PHE A 92 18.07 -25.17 -22.92
C PHE A 92 18.81 -23.90 -22.49
N HIS A 93 18.16 -22.77 -22.73
CA HIS A 93 18.66 -21.45 -22.38
C HIS A 93 17.79 -20.81 -21.31
N ILE A 94 18.35 -19.87 -20.52
CA ILE A 94 17.64 -19.13 -19.50
C ILE A 94 17.27 -17.76 -20.06
N TRP A 95 15.99 -17.57 -20.27
CA TRP A 95 15.37 -16.31 -20.68
C TRP A 95 14.97 -15.58 -19.41
N ARG A 96 15.59 -14.42 -19.14
CA ARG A 96 15.40 -13.71 -17.87
C ARG A 96 14.94 -12.29 -18.09
N MET A 97 14.00 -11.85 -17.25
CA MET A 97 13.62 -10.47 -17.05
C MET A 97 13.90 -10.08 -15.60
N ASP A 98 14.68 -9.03 -15.39
CA ASP A 98 14.76 -8.31 -14.13
C ASP A 98 13.95 -7.02 -14.26
N TRP A 99 12.89 -6.89 -13.46
CA TRP A 99 11.95 -5.79 -13.54
C TRP A 99 11.71 -5.21 -12.15
N ASP A 100 11.95 -3.90 -12.00
CA ASP A 100 11.72 -3.13 -10.78
C ASP A 100 11.02 -1.79 -11.09
N GLU A 101 10.99 -0.88 -10.12
CA GLU A 101 10.32 0.42 -10.23
C GLU A 101 10.99 1.38 -11.22
N GLU A 102 12.23 1.11 -11.63
CA GLU A 102 13.05 2.00 -12.44
C GLU A 102 13.30 1.47 -13.84
N VAL A 103 13.45 0.14 -14.00
CA VAL A 103 13.96 -0.44 -15.23
C VAL A 103 13.48 -1.86 -15.47
N ILE A 104 13.33 -2.24 -16.74
CA ILE A 104 13.19 -3.62 -17.21
C ILE A 104 14.50 -3.98 -17.92
N LYS A 105 15.13 -5.10 -17.52
CA LYS A 105 16.32 -5.65 -18.15
C LYS A 105 16.02 -7.06 -18.65
N LEU A 106 16.27 -7.29 -19.93
CA LEU A 106 15.99 -8.56 -20.60
C LEU A 106 17.28 -9.26 -20.99
N TYR A 107 17.38 -10.53 -20.63
CA TYR A 107 18.63 -11.31 -20.76
C TYR A 107 18.40 -12.66 -21.42
N LEU A 108 19.43 -13.14 -22.05
CA LEU A 108 19.59 -14.53 -22.48
C LEU A 108 20.91 -15.08 -21.89
N ASP A 109 20.85 -16.10 -21.06
CA ASP A 109 22.00 -16.74 -20.39
C ASP A 109 22.95 -15.71 -19.75
N ASP A 110 22.54 -14.74 -19.05
CA ASP A 110 23.33 -13.63 -18.47
C ASP A 110 23.81 -12.54 -19.46
N GLU A 111 23.64 -12.71 -20.78
CA GLU A 111 23.88 -11.64 -21.73
C GLU A 111 22.69 -10.65 -21.73
N LEU A 112 22.95 -9.37 -21.46
CA LEU A 112 21.94 -8.32 -21.52
C LEU A 112 21.55 -8.04 -22.97
N LEU A 113 20.30 -8.33 -23.34
CA LEU A 113 19.75 -8.06 -24.67
C LEU A 113 19.16 -6.66 -24.79
N ASN A 114 18.39 -6.24 -23.77
CA ASN A 114 17.75 -4.93 -23.78
C ASN A 114 17.60 -4.37 -22.36
N GLU A 115 17.71 -3.03 -22.24
CA GLU A 115 17.47 -2.28 -21.02
C GLU A 115 16.46 -1.15 -21.31
N ILE A 116 15.36 -1.12 -20.58
CA ILE A 116 14.21 -0.26 -20.84
C ILE A 116 13.89 0.53 -19.57
N PRO A 117 14.33 1.82 -19.49
CA PRO A 117 14.02 2.67 -18.35
C PRO A 117 12.52 2.98 -18.28
N LEU A 118 11.88 2.73 -17.15
CA LEU A 118 10.43 2.94 -16.98
C LEU A 118 10.00 4.40 -17.14
N LYS A 119 10.87 5.35 -16.83
CA LYS A 119 10.59 6.78 -17.05
C LYS A 119 10.23 7.14 -18.49
N ASP A 120 10.65 6.31 -19.46
CA ASP A 120 10.47 6.54 -20.89
C ASP A 120 9.24 5.79 -21.45
N THR A 121 8.53 5.02 -20.63
CA THR A 121 7.45 4.12 -21.05
C THR A 121 6.05 4.58 -20.66
N VAL A 122 5.86 5.88 -20.51
CA VAL A 122 4.56 6.46 -20.16
C VAL A 122 3.63 6.43 -21.36
N ASN A 123 2.43 5.90 -21.16
CA ASN A 123 1.34 5.89 -22.14
C ASN A 123 0.97 7.32 -22.60
N GLY A 124 0.43 7.42 -23.80
CA GLY A 124 -0.28 8.60 -24.26
C GLY A 124 -1.63 8.81 -23.56
N SER A 125 -2.43 9.73 -24.11
CA SER A 125 -3.74 10.13 -23.57
C SER A 125 -4.74 8.95 -23.47
N ILE A 126 -4.72 8.01 -24.43
CA ILE A 126 -5.59 6.83 -24.41
C ILE A 126 -5.35 5.98 -23.16
N GLY A 127 -4.08 5.78 -22.77
CA GLY A 127 -3.69 5.09 -21.55
C GLY A 127 -3.62 6.02 -20.32
N LYS A 128 -4.35 7.16 -20.37
CA LYS A 128 -4.46 8.13 -19.24
C LYS A 128 -3.11 8.65 -18.73
N ARG A 129 -2.09 8.67 -19.59
CA ARG A 129 -0.71 9.08 -19.25
C ARG A 129 -0.11 8.29 -18.06
N THR A 130 -0.55 7.07 -17.87
CA THR A 130 -0.02 6.15 -16.84
C THR A 130 1.14 5.34 -17.39
N ASN A 131 2.01 4.86 -16.52
CA ASN A 131 3.02 3.89 -16.91
C ASN A 131 2.46 2.46 -16.72
N PRO A 132 2.31 1.65 -17.78
CA PRO A 132 1.73 0.33 -17.68
C PRO A 132 2.63 -0.66 -16.92
N PHE A 133 3.95 -0.42 -16.91
CA PHE A 133 4.93 -1.29 -16.23
C PHE A 133 5.07 -0.99 -14.74
N THR A 134 4.22 -0.14 -14.18
CA THR A 134 4.00 0.00 -12.74
C THR A 134 2.73 -0.73 -12.28
N LYS A 135 2.14 -1.55 -13.14
CA LYS A 135 0.94 -2.35 -12.87
C LYS A 135 1.25 -3.83 -13.06
N PRO A 136 0.51 -4.73 -12.36
CA PRO A 136 0.72 -6.17 -12.50
C PRO A 136 0.55 -6.66 -13.94
N GLN A 137 1.37 -7.66 -14.31
CA GLN A 137 1.30 -8.33 -15.62
C GLN A 137 1.26 -9.85 -15.44
N TYR A 138 0.66 -10.53 -16.39
CA TYR A 138 0.63 -11.99 -16.44
C TYR A 138 1.53 -12.53 -17.56
N LEU A 139 2.16 -13.68 -17.31
CA LEU A 139 3.08 -14.32 -18.23
C LEU A 139 2.35 -15.17 -19.24
N LEU A 140 2.84 -15.14 -20.47
CA LEU A 140 2.39 -15.90 -21.63
C LEU A 140 3.57 -16.63 -22.26
N LEU A 141 3.35 -17.88 -22.66
CA LEU A 141 4.28 -18.71 -23.40
C LEU A 141 3.53 -19.37 -24.54
N ASN A 142 3.97 -19.15 -25.75
CA ASN A 142 3.34 -19.73 -26.93
C ASN A 142 4.33 -20.04 -28.05
N LEU A 143 3.96 -20.94 -28.91
CA LEU A 143 4.58 -21.19 -30.19
C LEU A 143 3.55 -20.92 -31.28
N ALA A 144 3.68 -19.77 -31.94
CA ALA A 144 2.97 -19.51 -33.19
C ALA A 144 3.75 -20.11 -34.38
N ILE A 145 3.04 -20.48 -35.41
CA ILE A 145 3.61 -21.02 -36.64
C ILE A 145 3.07 -20.21 -37.82
N GLY A 146 3.96 -19.69 -38.65
CA GLY A 146 3.57 -18.79 -39.76
C GLY A 146 3.14 -17.40 -39.27
N GLY A 147 2.16 -16.83 -39.93
CA GLY A 147 1.63 -15.50 -39.63
C GLY A 147 2.55 -14.36 -40.08
N ILE A 148 2.30 -13.16 -39.53
CA ILE A 148 3.00 -11.93 -39.96
C ILE A 148 4.49 -12.01 -39.71
N ASN A 149 4.90 -12.48 -38.51
CA ASN A 149 6.31 -12.52 -38.09
C ASN A 149 6.95 -13.89 -38.40
N GLY A 150 6.25 -15.02 -38.22
CA GLY A 150 6.78 -16.34 -38.53
C GLY A 150 7.03 -16.55 -40.05
N GLY A 151 6.23 -15.91 -40.88
CA GLY A 151 6.38 -15.98 -42.34
C GLY A 151 6.08 -17.37 -42.92
N PRO A 152 6.66 -17.71 -44.08
CA PRO A 152 6.46 -19.02 -44.73
C PRO A 152 6.96 -20.16 -43.84
N ILE A 153 6.18 -21.25 -43.78
CA ILE A 153 6.47 -22.41 -42.94
C ILE A 153 7.37 -23.39 -43.69
N ASP A 154 8.37 -23.93 -43.04
CA ASP A 154 9.12 -25.10 -43.50
C ASP A 154 8.39 -26.36 -43.01
N GLU A 155 7.62 -26.98 -43.86
CA GLU A 155 6.85 -28.18 -43.52
C GLU A 155 7.74 -29.38 -43.17
N SER A 156 8.99 -29.41 -43.65
CA SER A 156 9.96 -30.49 -43.34
C SER A 156 10.46 -30.42 -41.87
N ALA A 157 10.30 -29.25 -41.23
CA ALA A 157 10.67 -29.04 -39.83
C ALA A 157 9.55 -29.42 -38.84
N LEU A 158 8.40 -29.87 -39.34
CA LEU A 158 7.30 -30.30 -38.45
C LEU A 158 7.47 -31.77 -37.99
N PRO A 159 7.08 -32.10 -36.76
CA PRO A 159 6.51 -31.22 -35.75
C PRO A 159 7.57 -30.37 -35.06
N MET A 160 7.32 -29.06 -34.90
CA MET A 160 8.18 -28.18 -34.11
C MET A 160 7.85 -28.35 -32.64
N LYS A 161 8.90 -28.31 -31.81
CA LYS A 161 8.78 -28.41 -30.33
C LYS A 161 9.32 -27.17 -29.65
N TYR A 162 8.51 -26.62 -28.74
CA TYR A 162 8.92 -25.62 -27.77
C TYR A 162 8.91 -26.28 -26.40
N GLU A 163 10.09 -26.48 -25.81
CA GLU A 163 10.25 -27.24 -24.59
C GLU A 163 10.60 -26.31 -23.44
N ILE A 164 9.79 -26.40 -22.38
CA ILE A 164 9.93 -25.56 -21.19
C ILE A 164 10.29 -26.47 -20.02
N ASP A 165 11.45 -26.28 -19.42
CA ASP A 165 11.90 -27.01 -18.24
C ASP A 165 11.26 -26.43 -16.98
N TYR A 166 11.42 -25.12 -16.78
CA TYR A 166 10.78 -24.43 -15.66
C TYR A 166 10.44 -22.96 -15.98
N VAL A 167 9.50 -22.45 -15.17
CA VAL A 167 9.19 -21.02 -15.02
C VAL A 167 9.34 -20.68 -13.55
N ARG A 168 10.18 -19.71 -13.23
CA ARG A 168 10.40 -19.23 -11.87
C ARG A 168 10.22 -17.73 -11.80
N VAL A 169 9.50 -17.26 -10.79
CA VAL A 169 9.34 -15.83 -10.51
C VAL A 169 9.81 -15.56 -9.08
N TYR A 170 10.83 -14.73 -8.96
CA TYR A 170 11.38 -14.30 -7.69
C TYR A 170 10.96 -12.86 -7.45
N GLN A 171 10.32 -12.60 -6.34
CA GLN A 171 9.96 -11.26 -5.92
C GLN A 171 10.77 -10.86 -4.69
N LYS A 172 11.15 -9.58 -4.62
CA LYS A 172 11.74 -9.06 -3.38
C LYS A 172 10.76 -9.29 -2.25
N GLU A 173 11.24 -9.82 -1.13
CA GLU A 173 10.44 -9.91 0.07
C GLU A 173 9.94 -8.51 0.44
N LYS A 174 8.64 -8.34 0.51
CA LYS A 174 8.05 -7.09 0.96
C LYS A 174 8.28 -6.98 2.45
N LYS A 175 8.94 -5.91 2.87
CA LYS A 175 9.20 -5.62 4.28
C LYS A 175 9.01 -4.14 4.57
N ILE A 176 8.61 -3.87 5.81
CA ILE A 176 8.59 -2.51 6.32
C ILE A 176 10.02 -2.02 6.42
N VAL A 177 10.34 -0.95 5.70
CA VAL A 177 11.66 -0.31 5.76
C VAL A 177 11.57 0.86 6.72
N SER A 178 12.22 0.71 7.89
CA SER A 178 12.25 1.76 8.91
C SER A 178 12.83 3.06 8.35
N GLY A 179 12.19 4.19 8.71
CA GLY A 179 12.63 5.53 8.31
C GLY A 179 12.24 5.95 6.88
N LYS A 180 11.63 5.09 6.08
CA LYS A 180 11.07 5.50 4.78
C LYS A 180 9.63 6.01 4.92
N VAL A 181 9.28 6.96 4.06
CA VAL A 181 7.89 7.42 3.93
C VAL A 181 7.03 6.26 3.45
N TRP A 182 5.98 5.95 4.22
CA TRP A 182 5.06 4.88 3.89
C TRP A 182 3.95 5.39 2.99
N ARG A 183 3.67 4.65 1.91
CA ARG A 183 2.66 5.02 0.91
C ARG A 183 1.58 3.96 0.82
N ASP A 184 0.37 4.40 0.48
CA ASP A 184 -0.75 3.52 0.17
C ASP A 184 -0.59 2.87 -1.22
N THR A 185 -1.53 2.01 -1.59
CA THR A 185 -1.52 1.29 -2.87
C THR A 185 -1.70 2.20 -4.09
N GLU A 186 -2.13 3.45 -3.89
CA GLU A 186 -2.23 4.46 -4.94
C GLU A 186 -0.98 5.35 -5.04
N GLY A 187 -0.01 5.17 -4.13
CA GLY A 187 1.23 5.92 -4.08
C GLY A 187 1.18 7.19 -3.23
N ASN A 188 0.05 7.50 -2.57
CA ASN A 188 -0.07 8.64 -1.68
C ASN A 188 0.59 8.35 -0.32
N VAL A 189 1.10 9.39 0.33
CA VAL A 189 1.65 9.27 1.68
C VAL A 189 0.54 8.90 2.66
N ILE A 190 0.76 7.83 3.46
CA ILE A 190 -0.19 7.45 4.51
C ILE A 190 -0.22 8.53 5.58
N ASN A 191 -1.42 9.06 5.84
CA ASN A 191 -1.68 10.06 6.87
C ASN A 191 -2.61 9.46 7.93
N ALA A 192 -2.02 8.76 8.91
CA ALA A 192 -2.73 8.06 9.99
C ALA A 192 -1.95 8.22 11.31
N HIS A 193 -1.68 9.46 11.70
CA HIS A 193 -0.89 9.76 12.89
C HIS A 193 -1.56 9.24 14.17
N GLY A 194 -0.74 8.79 15.13
CA GLY A 194 -1.17 8.39 16.48
C GLY A 194 -2.18 7.25 16.55
N GLY A 195 -2.33 6.51 15.47
CA GLY A 195 -3.42 5.59 15.27
C GLY A 195 -3.34 4.25 15.98
N GLY A 196 -4.29 3.40 15.67
CA GLY A 196 -4.37 2.03 16.10
C GLY A 196 -4.82 1.11 14.97
N VAL A 197 -4.47 -0.15 15.07
CA VAL A 197 -4.85 -1.17 14.09
C VAL A 197 -5.83 -2.15 14.73
N LEU A 198 -6.96 -2.37 14.05
CA LEU A 198 -7.94 -3.41 14.35
C LEU A 198 -7.75 -4.56 13.35
N TYR A 199 -7.71 -5.79 13.83
CA TYR A 199 -7.88 -6.98 13.00
C TYR A 199 -9.31 -7.48 13.09
N HIS A 200 -9.99 -7.61 11.95
CA HIS A 200 -11.36 -8.09 11.89
C HIS A 200 -11.61 -8.84 10.57
N GLU A 201 -12.13 -10.06 10.66
CA GLU A 201 -12.52 -10.91 9.52
C GLU A 201 -11.46 -11.00 8.40
N GLY A 202 -10.21 -11.27 8.79
CA GLY A 202 -9.12 -11.50 7.85
C GLY A 202 -8.45 -10.22 7.30
N LYS A 203 -8.89 -9.03 7.75
CA LYS A 203 -8.32 -7.75 7.36
C LYS A 203 -7.85 -6.94 8.57
N TYR A 204 -6.83 -6.13 8.34
CA TYR A 204 -6.35 -5.12 9.26
C TYR A 204 -6.91 -3.76 8.85
N TYR A 205 -7.35 -2.97 9.82
CA TYR A 205 -7.86 -1.62 9.62
C TYR A 205 -7.04 -0.66 10.47
N TRP A 206 -6.34 0.26 9.85
CA TRP A 206 -5.50 1.26 10.52
C TRP A 206 -6.24 2.58 10.56
N PHE A 207 -6.60 3.02 11.75
CA PHE A 207 -7.23 4.31 11.99
C PHE A 207 -6.18 5.29 12.48
N GLY A 208 -6.21 6.52 12.00
CA GLY A 208 -5.31 7.58 12.45
C GLY A 208 -5.87 8.95 12.15
N GLU A 209 -5.43 9.93 12.91
CA GLU A 209 -5.81 11.32 12.65
C GLU A 209 -5.23 11.80 11.32
N HIS A 210 -6.03 12.55 10.57
CA HIS A 210 -5.51 13.31 9.44
C HIS A 210 -4.73 14.50 9.97
N ARG A 211 -3.40 14.38 10.00
CA ARG A 211 -2.50 15.44 10.43
C ARG A 211 -2.27 16.42 9.28
N PRO A 212 -2.51 17.74 9.44
CA PRO A 212 -2.16 18.73 8.46
C PRO A 212 -0.63 18.88 8.34
N GLU A 213 -0.15 19.49 7.27
CA GLU A 213 1.28 19.73 7.07
C GLU A 213 1.89 20.61 8.18
N SER A 214 1.09 21.51 8.77
CA SER A 214 1.50 22.35 9.89
C SER A 214 0.44 22.41 10.97
N GLY A 215 0.88 22.40 12.24
CA GLY A 215 0.01 22.51 13.40
C GLY A 215 -0.60 21.19 13.85
N PHE A 216 -1.59 21.30 14.77
CA PHE A 216 -2.20 20.16 15.46
C PHE A 216 -3.72 20.09 15.29
N VAL A 217 -4.34 21.15 14.73
CA VAL A 217 -5.78 21.19 14.52
C VAL A 217 -6.19 20.18 13.45
N THR A 218 -7.17 19.36 13.77
CA THR A 218 -7.66 18.35 12.81
C THR A 218 -8.32 19.04 11.62
N GLU A 219 -7.84 18.73 10.42
CA GLU A 219 -8.31 19.34 9.18
C GLU A 219 -9.52 18.61 8.59
N LYS A 220 -9.47 17.28 8.54
CA LYS A 220 -10.49 16.45 7.90
C LYS A 220 -11.23 15.53 8.87
N GLY A 221 -10.51 14.92 9.82
CA GLY A 221 -11.06 13.94 10.75
C GLY A 221 -10.15 12.74 10.94
N ILE A 222 -10.74 11.56 11.11
CA ILE A 222 -10.04 10.30 11.27
C ILE A 222 -10.03 9.55 9.94
N ASN A 223 -8.83 9.23 9.44
CA ASN A 223 -8.62 8.39 8.27
C ASN A 223 -8.68 6.91 8.64
N CYS A 224 -9.06 6.08 7.66
CA CYS A 224 -8.94 4.62 7.73
C CYS A 224 -8.19 4.10 6.51
N TYR A 225 -7.35 3.09 6.75
CA TYR A 225 -6.68 2.29 5.73
C TYR A 225 -6.92 0.82 6.01
N SER A 226 -7.05 -0.01 4.97
CA SER A 226 -7.19 -1.46 5.13
C SER A 226 -6.05 -2.23 4.49
N SER A 227 -5.72 -3.40 5.05
CA SER A 227 -4.67 -4.28 4.55
C SER A 227 -4.97 -5.74 4.87
N THR A 228 -4.48 -6.66 4.06
CA THR A 228 -4.47 -8.10 4.35
C THR A 228 -3.09 -8.61 4.78
N ASP A 229 -2.05 -7.80 4.64
CA ASP A 229 -0.65 -8.21 4.83
C ASP A 229 0.19 -7.25 5.70
N LEU A 230 -0.41 -6.16 6.22
CA LEU A 230 0.24 -5.08 6.97
C LEU A 230 1.31 -4.30 6.18
N LEU A 231 1.49 -4.59 4.91
CA LEU A 231 2.49 -3.99 4.04
C LEU A 231 1.86 -3.08 2.98
N ASN A 232 0.74 -3.54 2.40
CA ASN A 232 0.00 -2.81 1.40
C ASN A 232 -1.29 -2.28 2.01
N TRP A 233 -1.44 -0.97 2.05
CA TRP A 233 -2.58 -0.30 2.68
C TRP A 233 -3.42 0.40 1.63
N ASN A 234 -4.71 0.06 1.56
CA ASN A 234 -5.68 0.76 0.72
C ASN A 234 -6.31 1.89 1.53
N TYR A 235 -6.42 3.08 0.96
CA TYR A 235 -7.10 4.19 1.61
C TYR A 235 -8.62 4.02 1.54
N GLU A 236 -9.27 3.94 2.68
CA GLU A 236 -10.74 3.76 2.80
C GLU A 236 -11.49 5.10 2.98
N GLY A 237 -10.75 6.20 3.13
CA GLY A 237 -11.32 7.53 3.29
C GLY A 237 -11.31 8.07 4.71
N VAL A 238 -11.95 9.23 4.90
CA VAL A 238 -12.21 9.85 6.22
C VAL A 238 -13.45 9.19 6.80
N VAL A 239 -13.26 8.34 7.82
CA VAL A 239 -14.34 7.52 8.40
C VAL A 239 -15.11 8.23 9.52
N LEU A 240 -14.50 9.23 10.17
CA LEU A 240 -15.14 10.16 11.10
C LEU A 240 -14.72 11.58 10.75
N PRO A 241 -15.49 12.33 9.97
CA PRO A 241 -15.17 13.71 9.63
C PRO A 241 -15.38 14.65 10.81
N ILE A 242 -14.67 15.79 10.81
CA ILE A 242 -15.03 16.92 11.66
C ILE A 242 -16.47 17.38 11.35
N SER A 243 -17.15 17.92 12.35
CA SER A 243 -18.52 18.41 12.20
C SER A 243 -18.56 19.86 11.71
N GLU A 244 -19.42 20.15 10.76
CA GLU A 244 -19.74 21.52 10.35
C GLU A 244 -20.75 22.20 11.31
N ALA A 245 -21.38 21.45 12.20
CA ALA A 245 -22.35 21.96 13.17
C ALA A 245 -21.64 22.73 14.28
N LYS A 246 -21.92 24.01 14.40
CA LYS A 246 -21.43 24.87 15.49
C LYS A 246 -21.86 24.33 16.86
N GLY A 247 -20.94 24.29 17.81
CA GLY A 247 -21.17 23.79 19.16
C GLY A 247 -21.06 22.27 19.30
N SER A 248 -20.79 21.54 18.21
CA SER A 248 -20.36 20.14 18.30
C SER A 248 -18.98 20.05 18.94
N ASP A 249 -18.77 19.08 19.82
CA ASP A 249 -17.44 18.85 20.41
C ASP A 249 -16.35 18.58 19.34
N ILE A 250 -16.76 17.99 18.19
CA ILE A 250 -15.88 17.73 17.04
C ILE A 250 -16.05 18.75 15.90
N GLU A 251 -16.46 20.00 16.21
CA GLU A 251 -16.56 21.05 15.20
C GLU A 251 -15.18 21.43 14.64
N LYS A 252 -15.18 22.05 13.45
CA LYS A 252 -13.96 22.56 12.80
C LYS A 252 -13.16 23.44 13.76
N GLY A 253 -11.91 23.07 13.97
CA GLY A 253 -10.99 23.70 14.92
C GLY A 253 -10.76 22.87 16.18
N CYS A 254 -11.38 21.69 16.33
CA CYS A 254 -11.06 20.70 17.34
C CYS A 254 -9.75 19.97 17.03
N ILE A 255 -9.24 19.18 17.99
CA ILE A 255 -8.09 18.28 17.79
C ILE A 255 -8.55 16.88 18.14
N MET A 256 -8.56 15.99 17.15
CA MET A 256 -8.93 14.57 17.27
C MET A 256 -7.68 13.73 17.15
N GLU A 257 -7.26 13.07 18.21
CA GLU A 257 -5.99 12.33 18.25
C GLU A 257 -6.18 10.90 18.78
N ARG A 258 -5.21 10.03 18.46
CA ARG A 258 -5.05 8.69 19.06
C ARG A 258 -6.27 7.76 18.89
N PRO A 259 -6.94 7.71 17.72
CA PRO A 259 -8.10 6.85 17.56
C PRO A 259 -7.74 5.37 17.74
N LYS A 260 -8.60 4.66 18.47
CA LYS A 260 -8.56 3.21 18.66
C LYS A 260 -9.96 2.65 18.45
N VAL A 261 -10.04 1.53 17.75
CA VAL A 261 -11.32 0.89 17.42
C VAL A 261 -11.32 -0.55 17.93
N ILE A 262 -12.43 -0.94 18.54
CA ILE A 262 -12.73 -2.32 18.87
C ILE A 262 -14.08 -2.72 18.29
N TYR A 263 -14.26 -4.03 18.04
CA TYR A 263 -15.54 -4.59 17.65
C TYR A 263 -16.28 -5.11 18.89
N ASN A 264 -17.48 -4.58 19.12
CA ASN A 264 -18.36 -5.02 20.20
C ASN A 264 -19.26 -6.14 19.67
N LYS A 265 -18.96 -7.41 20.04
CA LYS A 265 -19.71 -8.59 19.61
C LYS A 265 -21.16 -8.60 20.04
N GLN A 266 -21.52 -7.97 21.18
CA GLN A 266 -22.88 -7.94 21.70
C GLN A 266 -23.80 -7.04 20.89
N THR A 267 -23.27 -5.92 20.40
CA THR A 267 -24.05 -4.92 19.66
C THR A 267 -23.82 -4.98 18.15
N GLY A 268 -22.83 -5.74 17.69
CA GLY A 268 -22.42 -5.77 16.29
C GLY A 268 -21.79 -4.47 15.80
N LYS A 269 -21.36 -3.58 16.71
CA LYS A 269 -20.85 -2.26 16.36
C LYS A 269 -19.33 -2.17 16.48
N PHE A 270 -18.75 -1.38 15.61
CA PHE A 270 -17.37 -0.89 15.77
C PHE A 270 -17.40 0.36 16.64
N VAL A 271 -16.64 0.34 17.72
CA VAL A 271 -16.60 1.43 18.72
C VAL A 271 -15.24 2.08 18.66
N MET A 272 -15.21 3.35 18.29
CA MET A 272 -13.99 4.16 18.23
C MET A 272 -13.92 5.06 19.46
N TRP A 273 -12.77 5.01 20.16
CA TRP A 273 -12.40 5.97 21.19
C TRP A 273 -11.22 6.79 20.73
N PHE A 274 -11.21 8.08 21.04
CA PHE A 274 -10.16 9.00 20.69
C PHE A 274 -10.02 10.14 21.67
N HIS A 275 -8.81 10.72 21.75
CA HIS A 275 -8.54 11.93 22.49
C HIS A 275 -9.14 13.13 21.73
N LEU A 276 -9.81 14.00 22.46
CA LEU A 276 -10.46 15.18 21.89
C LEU A 276 -10.11 16.43 22.69
N GLU A 277 -9.61 17.44 21.98
CA GLU A 277 -9.50 18.82 22.48
C GLU A 277 -10.51 19.70 21.75
N LEU A 278 -11.21 20.50 22.55
CA LEU A 278 -12.25 21.38 22.02
C LEU A 278 -11.66 22.58 21.30
N LYS A 279 -12.35 23.07 20.29
CA LYS A 279 -11.95 24.25 19.53
C LYS A 279 -11.52 25.42 20.43
N GLY A 280 -10.33 25.96 20.17
CA GLY A 280 -9.79 27.12 20.87
C GLY A 280 -9.47 26.93 22.34
N ARG A 281 -9.47 25.68 22.86
CA ARG A 281 -9.22 25.39 24.27
C ARG A 281 -7.85 24.79 24.51
N GLY A 282 -7.00 24.71 23.48
CA GLY A 282 -5.69 24.05 23.56
C GLY A 282 -5.80 22.61 24.04
N TYR A 283 -4.83 22.16 24.83
CA TYR A 283 -4.81 20.80 25.41
C TYR A 283 -5.39 20.72 26.84
N GLY A 284 -6.26 21.67 27.21
CA GLY A 284 -6.91 21.73 28.53
C GLY A 284 -8.08 20.77 28.73
N PRO A 285 -9.01 20.62 27.76
CA PRO A 285 -10.15 19.72 27.89
C PRO A 285 -9.77 18.25 28.10
N ALA A 286 -8.82 17.70 27.36
CA ALA A 286 -8.31 16.35 27.46
C ALA A 286 -9.41 15.28 27.62
N ARG A 287 -10.41 15.30 26.71
CA ARG A 287 -11.59 14.45 26.78
C ARG A 287 -11.36 13.11 26.09
N ALA A 288 -11.94 12.05 26.62
CA ALA A 288 -12.23 10.84 25.88
C ALA A 288 -13.49 11.07 25.05
N ALA A 289 -13.41 10.78 23.76
CA ALA A 289 -14.52 10.88 22.84
C ALA A 289 -14.86 9.51 22.27
N VAL A 290 -16.15 9.27 21.98
CA VAL A 290 -16.62 7.99 21.46
C VAL A 290 -17.48 8.18 20.22
N ALA A 291 -17.24 7.34 19.21
CA ALA A 291 -18.05 7.22 18.01
C ALA A 291 -18.32 5.75 17.68
N VAL A 292 -19.37 5.47 16.94
CA VAL A 292 -19.76 4.09 16.57
C VAL A 292 -20.11 3.99 15.10
N SER A 293 -19.91 2.80 14.53
CA SER A 293 -20.29 2.46 13.16
C SER A 293 -20.75 1.01 13.05
N ASP A 294 -21.51 0.70 11.99
CA ASP A 294 -21.87 -0.67 11.59
C ASP A 294 -20.78 -1.32 10.72
N SER A 295 -19.86 -0.54 10.19
CA SER A 295 -18.74 -1.00 9.34
C SER A 295 -17.40 -0.55 9.91
N PRO A 296 -16.33 -1.36 9.77
CA PRO A 296 -14.99 -0.92 10.17
C PRO A 296 -14.53 0.33 9.38
N THR A 297 -14.97 0.48 8.14
CA THR A 297 -14.64 1.62 7.28
C THR A 297 -15.62 2.79 7.39
N GLY A 298 -16.47 2.79 8.43
CA GLY A 298 -17.41 3.88 8.69
C GLY A 298 -18.67 3.87 7.79
N PRO A 299 -19.40 4.98 7.72
CA PRO A 299 -19.16 6.21 8.50
C PRO A 299 -19.39 6.00 10.02
N TYR A 300 -18.53 6.64 10.83
CA TYR A 300 -18.73 6.67 12.27
C TYR A 300 -19.62 7.84 12.69
N CYS A 301 -20.55 7.56 13.60
CA CYS A 301 -21.39 8.56 14.24
C CYS A 301 -20.79 8.95 15.58
N PHE A 302 -20.43 10.22 15.77
CA PHE A 302 -19.99 10.77 17.04
C PHE A 302 -21.12 10.70 18.07
N ILE A 303 -20.84 10.16 19.26
CA ILE A 303 -21.84 10.02 20.34
C ILE A 303 -21.66 11.14 21.37
N ARG A 304 -20.49 11.25 21.99
CA ARG A 304 -20.21 12.23 23.03
C ARG A 304 -18.72 12.31 23.35
N SER A 305 -18.34 13.33 24.10
CA SER A 305 -17.05 13.37 24.77
C SER A 305 -17.18 13.83 26.23
N ALA A 306 -16.29 13.36 27.09
CA ALA A 306 -16.18 13.77 28.48
C ALA A 306 -14.81 13.41 29.04
N ARG A 307 -14.43 13.98 30.18
CA ARG A 307 -13.41 13.37 31.02
C ARG A 307 -14.00 12.13 31.70
N VAL A 308 -13.20 11.07 31.80
CA VAL A 308 -13.64 9.79 32.37
C VAL A 308 -13.48 9.79 33.90
N ASN A 309 -14.24 8.91 34.56
CA ASN A 309 -14.13 8.66 36.01
C ASN A 309 -14.28 9.90 36.91
N SER A 310 -15.13 10.87 36.51
CA SER A 310 -15.42 12.03 37.34
C SER A 310 -16.02 11.62 38.68
N SER A 311 -15.51 12.19 39.75
CA SER A 311 -15.90 11.91 41.15
C SER A 311 -15.65 10.48 41.64
N ILE A 312 -14.83 9.71 40.91
CA ILE A 312 -14.35 8.42 41.36
C ILE A 312 -12.99 8.61 42.05
N TYR A 313 -12.90 8.15 43.30
CA TYR A 313 -11.73 8.33 44.13
C TYR A 313 -11.05 6.99 44.44
N PRO A 314 -9.71 6.95 44.64
CA PRO A 314 -9.03 5.76 45.08
C PRO A 314 -9.64 5.20 46.38
N LEU A 315 -9.67 3.85 46.49
CA LEU A 315 -10.28 3.16 47.65
C LEU A 315 -9.65 3.57 48.99
N ASN A 316 -8.35 3.88 49.01
CA ASN A 316 -7.59 4.29 50.19
C ASN A 316 -7.67 5.80 50.49
N MET A 317 -8.40 6.59 49.71
CA MET A 317 -8.55 8.01 49.93
C MET A 317 -9.50 8.30 51.08
N THR A 318 -9.02 8.96 52.11
CA THR A 318 -9.79 9.26 53.37
C THR A 318 -10.83 10.36 53.11
N LYS A 319 -11.86 10.41 53.98
CA LYS A 319 -12.86 11.49 53.97
C LYS A 319 -12.22 12.88 54.19
N LYS A 320 -11.14 12.98 54.95
CA LYS A 320 -10.40 14.21 55.22
C LYS A 320 -9.73 14.69 53.91
N GLU A 321 -9.02 13.84 53.23
CA GLU A 321 -8.35 14.15 51.96
C GLU A 321 -9.35 14.58 50.88
N LYS A 322 -10.52 13.93 50.77
CA LYS A 322 -11.57 14.31 49.81
C LYS A 322 -12.12 15.73 50.06
N ARG A 323 -12.07 16.24 51.29
CA ARG A 323 -12.56 17.57 51.64
C ARG A 323 -11.56 18.71 51.44
N ILE A 324 -10.27 18.42 51.28
CA ILE A 324 -9.25 19.45 51.04
C ILE A 324 -9.52 20.15 49.74
N LYS A 325 -9.69 21.45 49.76
CA LYS A 325 -9.78 22.31 48.59
C LYS A 325 -8.46 22.98 48.34
N TRP A 326 -7.93 22.83 47.14
CA TRP A 326 -6.69 23.47 46.72
C TRP A 326 -7.01 24.64 45.79
N ASN A 327 -6.40 25.80 45.99
CA ASN A 327 -6.38 26.87 45.02
C ASN A 327 -5.25 26.59 44.02
N LEU A 328 -5.56 26.02 42.86
CA LEU A 328 -4.58 25.64 41.87
C LEU A 328 -4.15 26.81 40.97
N SER A 329 -4.83 27.96 41.01
CA SER A 329 -4.51 29.11 40.17
C SER A 329 -3.09 29.64 40.35
N GLU A 330 -2.54 29.47 41.56
CA GLU A 330 -1.16 29.85 41.89
C GLU A 330 -0.12 28.93 41.26
N TYR A 331 -0.51 27.72 40.81
CA TYR A 331 0.38 26.67 40.33
C TYR A 331 0.19 26.37 38.81
N GLU A 332 -0.56 27.19 38.13
CA GLU A 332 -0.88 26.96 36.68
C GLU A 332 0.32 27.22 35.76
N LYS A 333 1.33 27.94 36.23
CA LYS A 333 2.56 28.16 35.47
C LYS A 333 3.45 26.92 35.55
N TRP A 334 3.44 26.15 34.50
CA TRP A 334 4.15 24.90 34.37
C TRP A 334 5.66 25.08 34.50
N TRP A 335 6.32 24.05 35.07
CA TRP A 335 7.78 23.99 35.23
C TRP A 335 8.39 25.01 36.18
N THR A 336 7.61 25.60 37.06
CA THR A 336 8.08 26.42 38.17
C THR A 336 8.32 25.58 39.43
N PRO A 337 9.14 26.04 40.41
CA PRO A 337 9.30 25.34 41.68
C PRO A 337 7.97 25.11 42.39
N GLU A 338 7.06 26.08 42.37
CA GLU A 338 5.74 26.02 42.98
C GLU A 338 4.87 24.94 42.29
N TRP A 339 4.98 24.84 40.98
CA TRP A 339 4.28 23.78 40.21
C TRP A 339 4.80 22.40 40.59
N TYR A 340 6.12 22.21 40.68
CA TYR A 340 6.72 20.93 41.11
C TYR A 340 6.29 20.55 42.52
N ASP A 341 6.30 21.52 43.47
CA ASP A 341 5.83 21.29 44.83
C ASP A 341 4.37 20.85 44.89
N ALA A 342 3.50 21.48 44.08
CA ALA A 342 2.09 21.12 43.94
C ALA A 342 1.90 19.72 43.32
N VAL A 343 2.74 19.33 42.36
CA VAL A 343 2.75 17.98 41.78
C VAL A 343 3.14 16.94 42.82
N GLU A 344 4.23 17.15 43.58
CA GLU A 344 4.66 16.25 44.62
C GLU A 344 3.62 16.09 45.75
N LYS A 345 2.91 17.15 46.07
CA LYS A 345 1.79 17.14 47.05
C LYS A 345 0.52 16.50 46.49
N GLY A 346 0.49 16.07 45.23
CA GLY A 346 -0.66 15.43 44.61
C GLY A 346 -1.86 16.36 44.41
N MET A 347 -1.66 17.68 44.40
CA MET A 347 -2.76 18.67 44.32
C MET A 347 -3.51 18.54 42.98
N PHE A 348 -2.81 18.32 41.91
CA PHE A 348 -3.42 18.15 40.58
C PHE A 348 -4.18 16.83 40.43
N VAL A 349 -3.76 15.78 41.14
CA VAL A 349 -4.48 14.48 41.14
C VAL A 349 -5.89 14.66 41.67
N LYS A 350 -6.09 15.42 42.73
CA LYS A 350 -7.43 15.68 43.28
C LYS A 350 -8.32 16.46 42.33
N ARG A 351 -7.78 17.48 41.65
CA ARG A 351 -8.51 18.20 40.57
C ARG A 351 -9.03 17.25 39.55
N ASP A 352 -8.20 16.28 39.06
CA ASP A 352 -8.54 15.36 38.03
C ASP A 352 -9.49 14.24 38.52
N LEU A 353 -9.47 13.93 39.83
CA LEU A 353 -10.46 13.04 40.44
C LEU A 353 -11.86 13.68 40.52
N GLU A 354 -11.96 14.98 40.84
CA GLU A 354 -13.25 15.69 40.85
C GLU A 354 -13.78 15.98 39.45
N GLY A 355 -12.93 16.52 38.59
CA GLY A 355 -13.33 16.93 37.20
C GLY A 355 -13.33 15.81 36.18
N GLY A 356 -12.83 14.65 36.56
CA GLY A 356 -12.57 13.52 35.67
C GLY A 356 -11.12 13.48 35.19
N GLN A 357 -10.64 12.28 34.93
CA GLN A 357 -9.28 12.03 34.47
C GLN A 357 -9.10 12.54 33.04
N MET A 358 -7.92 13.09 32.76
CA MET A 358 -7.52 13.43 31.40
C MET A 358 -7.37 12.15 30.58
N SER A 359 -7.86 12.17 29.35
CA SER A 359 -7.71 11.09 28.40
C SER A 359 -6.93 11.61 27.21
N ARG A 360 -5.65 11.26 27.12
CA ARG A 360 -4.75 11.71 26.05
C ARG A 360 -4.24 10.51 25.25
N ASP A 361 -3.04 10.04 25.54
CA ASP A 361 -2.52 8.83 24.94
C ASP A 361 -3.24 7.62 25.56
N MET A 362 -4.21 7.09 24.84
CA MET A 362 -5.05 5.98 25.28
C MET A 362 -4.88 4.75 24.40
N THR A 363 -5.21 3.59 24.93
CA THR A 363 -5.43 2.38 24.14
C THR A 363 -6.69 1.67 24.59
N LEU A 364 -7.15 0.74 23.77
CA LEU A 364 -8.27 -0.15 24.07
C LEU A 364 -7.79 -1.57 24.14
N PHE A 365 -8.32 -2.35 25.07
CA PHE A 365 -8.04 -3.76 25.23
C PHE A 365 -9.35 -4.51 25.44
N VAL A 366 -9.48 -5.66 24.78
CA VAL A 366 -10.59 -6.59 24.98
C VAL A 366 -9.99 -7.85 25.58
N ASP A 367 -10.41 -8.21 26.78
CA ASP A 367 -9.95 -9.38 27.50
C ASP A 367 -10.60 -10.66 26.97
N ASP A 368 -10.09 -11.83 27.37
CA ASP A 368 -10.58 -13.14 26.96
C ASP A 368 -12.06 -13.37 27.36
N ASP A 369 -12.54 -12.73 28.43
CA ASP A 369 -13.94 -12.73 28.86
C ASP A 369 -14.85 -11.81 28.01
N GLY A 370 -14.28 -11.11 27.04
CA GLY A 370 -14.98 -10.18 26.16
C GLY A 370 -15.24 -8.79 26.73
N LYS A 371 -14.74 -8.50 27.97
CA LYS A 371 -14.81 -7.15 28.52
C LYS A 371 -13.79 -6.24 27.85
N ALA A 372 -14.24 -5.02 27.53
CA ALA A 372 -13.38 -3.98 26.98
C ALA A 372 -12.93 -3.02 28.08
N TYR A 373 -11.68 -2.61 27.97
CA TYR A 373 -11.04 -1.67 28.88
C TYR A 373 -10.45 -0.51 28.07
N HIS A 374 -10.51 0.69 28.67
CA HIS A 374 -9.94 1.93 28.14
C HIS A 374 -8.87 2.46 29.09
#